data_b90ba5daa9f90519996d66ab760f806c
#
_entry.id   b90ba5daa9f90519996d66ab760f806c
#
_cell.length_a   1.000
_cell.length_b   1.000
_cell.length_c   1.000
_cell.angle_alpha   90.00
_cell.angle_beta   90.00
_cell.angle_gamma   90.00
#
_symmetry.space_group_name_H-M   'P 1'
#
loop_
_entity.id
_entity.type
_entity.pdbx_description
1 polymer ?
#
loop_
_entity_poly.entity_id
_entity_poly.type
_entity_poly.pdbx_seq_one_letter_code
_entity_poly.pdbx_strand_id
1 'polypeptide(L)' 'MKLADVRKNAFAMPLNNPAYPRGPYKFYNREFVIVTYRTDPELLRAVVPEPLEVVGDTVNYEFIRMPDSTGFGDYTE' A
#
# COMPACT_ATOMS: atom_id res chain seq x y z
N MET A 1 -2.43 3.57 -15.55
CA MET A 1 -0.96 3.73 -15.77
C MET A 1 -0.46 2.53 -16.56
N LYS A 2 0.20 2.75 -17.66
CA LYS A 2 0.74 1.66 -18.50
C LYS A 2 1.99 1.03 -17.87
N LEU A 3 2.24 -0.24 -18.12
CA LEU A 3 3.41 -0.94 -17.60
C LEU A 3 4.74 -0.26 -17.97
N ALA A 4 4.82 0.35 -19.14
CA ALA A 4 6.00 1.11 -19.55
C ALA A 4 6.24 2.35 -18.66
N ASP A 5 5.16 3.03 -18.23
CA ASP A 5 5.26 4.18 -17.34
C ASP A 5 5.68 3.75 -15.94
N VAL A 6 5.19 2.59 -15.47
CA VAL A 6 5.61 1.99 -14.19
C VAL A 6 7.11 1.72 -14.21
N ARG A 7 7.62 1.07 -15.25
CA ARG A 7 9.06 0.77 -15.39
C ARG A 7 9.92 2.02 -15.44
N LYS A 8 9.43 3.09 -16.08
CA LYS A 8 10.15 4.35 -16.21
C LYS A 8 10.19 5.14 -14.90
N ASN A 9 9.09 5.12 -14.13
CA ASN A 9 8.88 6.02 -13.00
C ASN A 9 8.92 5.34 -11.63
N ALA A 10 8.98 4.00 -11.58
CA ALA A 10 9.02 3.25 -10.34
C ALA A 10 10.46 3.22 -9.77
N PHE A 11 10.73 4.10 -8.84
CA PHE A 11 12.03 4.17 -8.15
C PHE A 11 11.91 3.95 -6.64
N ALA A 12 10.77 3.45 -6.18
CA ALA A 12 10.60 3.06 -4.79
C ALA A 12 11.30 1.73 -4.53
N MET A 13 12.03 1.64 -3.43
CA MET A 13 12.65 0.42 -2.92
C MET A 13 13.64 -0.24 -3.88
N PRO A 14 14.76 0.41 -4.18
CA PRO A 14 15.81 -0.18 -5.00
C PRO A 14 16.36 -1.47 -4.36
N LEU A 15 16.97 -2.32 -5.16
CA LEU A 15 17.47 -3.64 -4.73
C LEU A 15 18.45 -3.61 -3.56
N ASN A 16 19.17 -2.51 -3.39
CA ASN A 16 20.10 -2.31 -2.27
C ASN A 16 19.41 -1.85 -0.97
N ASN A 17 18.10 -1.61 -1.00
CA ASN A 17 17.30 -1.25 0.17
C ASN A 17 16.01 -2.07 0.17
N PRO A 18 16.07 -3.39 0.40
CA PRO A 18 14.91 -4.27 0.34
C PRO A 18 13.90 -3.93 1.44
N ALA A 19 12.64 -3.81 1.03
CA ALA A 19 11.51 -3.52 1.93
C ALA A 19 11.04 -4.73 2.76
N TYR A 20 11.58 -5.91 2.50
CA TYR A 20 11.11 -7.16 3.09
C TYR A 20 12.14 -7.73 4.08
N PRO A 21 12.10 -7.33 5.35
CA PRO A 21 12.95 -7.94 6.36
C PRO A 21 12.53 -9.38 6.62
N ARG A 22 13.47 -10.19 7.05
CA ARG A 22 13.18 -11.59 7.37
C ARG A 22 12.37 -11.68 8.66
N GLY A 23 11.18 -12.32 8.57
CA GLY A 23 10.35 -12.66 9.71
C GLY A 23 10.73 -14.00 10.34
N PRO A 24 9.86 -14.54 11.20
CA PRO A 24 8.48 -14.08 11.44
C PRO A 24 8.40 -12.87 12.38
N TYR A 25 7.38 -12.03 12.14
CA TYR A 25 7.02 -10.91 13.02
C TYR A 25 5.60 -11.09 13.55
N LYS A 26 5.36 -10.63 14.78
CA LYS A 26 4.05 -10.61 15.41
C LYS A 26 3.64 -9.18 15.71
N PHE A 27 2.38 -8.88 15.49
CA PHE A 27 1.76 -7.59 15.76
C PHE A 27 0.60 -7.80 16.71
N TYR A 28 0.53 -7.00 17.76
CA TYR A 28 -0.49 -7.09 18.80
C TYR A 28 -1.34 -5.84 18.83
N ASN A 29 -2.64 -6.03 19.08
CA ASN A 29 -3.60 -4.91 19.24
C ASN A 29 -3.60 -3.92 18.08
N ARG A 30 -3.57 -4.41 16.84
CA ARG A 30 -3.65 -3.55 15.65
C ARG A 30 -4.99 -2.84 15.61
N GLU A 31 -4.94 -1.54 15.40
CA GLU A 31 -6.12 -0.69 15.23
C GLU A 31 -6.20 -0.22 13.78
N PHE A 32 -7.40 -0.27 13.21
CA PHE A 32 -7.64 0.14 11.82
C PHE A 32 -8.69 1.23 11.78
N VAL A 33 -8.41 2.29 11.04
CA VAL A 33 -9.41 3.27 10.61
C VAL A 33 -9.46 3.22 9.09
N ILE A 34 -10.59 2.78 8.53
CA ILE A 34 -10.75 2.64 7.09
C ILE A 34 -11.79 3.64 6.62
N VAL A 35 -11.37 4.56 5.75
CA VAL A 35 -12.25 5.52 5.09
C VAL A 35 -12.54 5.01 3.68
N THR A 36 -13.80 4.68 3.42
CA THR A 36 -14.26 4.25 2.11
C THR A 36 -14.98 5.40 1.41
N TYR A 37 -14.57 5.72 0.19
CA TYR A 37 -15.22 6.76 -0.61
C TYR A 37 -15.33 6.36 -2.08
N ARG A 38 -16.21 7.05 -2.80
CA ARG A 38 -16.35 6.90 -4.25
C ARG A 38 -15.60 7.99 -4.98
N THR A 39 -15.04 7.62 -6.12
CA THR A 39 -14.31 8.55 -6.99
C THR A 39 -14.54 8.20 -8.46
N ASP A 40 -13.98 9.00 -9.35
CA ASP A 40 -14.09 8.80 -10.79
C ASP A 40 -13.28 7.57 -11.22
N PRO A 41 -13.90 6.56 -11.86
CA PRO A 41 -13.19 5.38 -12.35
C PRO A 41 -12.08 5.68 -13.39
N GLU A 42 -12.22 6.74 -14.19
CA GLU A 42 -11.18 7.12 -15.14
C GLU A 42 -9.92 7.62 -14.42
N LEU A 43 -10.09 8.40 -13.34
CA LEU A 43 -8.96 8.82 -12.52
C LEU A 43 -8.30 7.63 -11.83
N LEU A 44 -9.08 6.64 -11.39
CA LEU A 44 -8.52 5.40 -10.83
C LEU A 44 -7.68 4.64 -11.86
N ARG A 45 -8.17 4.49 -13.08
CA ARG A 45 -7.41 3.84 -14.16
C ARG A 45 -6.11 4.57 -14.48
N ALA A 46 -6.08 5.88 -14.31
CA ALA A 46 -4.88 6.67 -14.54
C ALA A 46 -3.78 6.41 -13.49
N VAL A 47 -4.15 6.07 -12.26
CA VAL A 47 -3.20 5.89 -11.15
C VAL A 47 -2.90 4.43 -10.81
N VAL A 48 -3.81 3.51 -11.13
CA VAL A 48 -3.60 2.07 -10.89
C VAL A 48 -2.70 1.48 -11.97
N PRO A 49 -1.54 0.91 -11.62
CA PRO A 49 -0.60 0.39 -12.60
C PRO A 49 -1.00 -0.99 -13.12
N GLU A 50 -0.74 -1.26 -14.40
CA GLU A 50 -0.82 -2.61 -14.94
C GLU A 50 0.17 -3.56 -14.23
N PRO A 51 -0.16 -4.84 -13.98
CA PRO A 51 -1.32 -5.59 -14.49
C PRO A 51 -2.57 -5.52 -13.61
N LEU A 52 -2.63 -4.62 -12.64
CA LEU A 52 -3.80 -4.45 -11.79
C LEU A 52 -4.97 -3.85 -12.59
N GLU A 53 -6.18 -4.28 -12.25
CA GLU A 53 -7.41 -3.81 -12.87
C GLU A 53 -8.27 -3.06 -11.85
N VAL A 54 -8.85 -1.95 -12.29
CA VAL A 54 -9.80 -1.20 -11.48
C VAL A 54 -11.17 -1.85 -11.57
N VAL A 55 -11.71 -2.25 -10.42
CA VAL A 55 -13.05 -2.82 -10.29
C VAL A 55 -13.94 -1.84 -9.52
N GLY A 56 -14.85 -1.17 -10.24
CA GLY A 56 -15.77 -0.20 -9.63
C GLY A 56 -15.17 1.18 -9.43
N ASP A 57 -15.78 1.93 -8.52
CA ASP A 57 -15.51 3.34 -8.25
C ASP A 57 -15.11 3.63 -6.79
N THR A 58 -14.88 2.60 -6.02
CA THR A 58 -14.64 2.68 -4.56
C THR A 58 -13.17 2.61 -4.22
N VAL A 59 -12.74 3.48 -3.32
CA VAL A 59 -11.38 3.51 -2.76
C VAL A 59 -11.46 3.36 -1.26
N ASN A 60 -10.60 2.53 -0.70
CA ASN A 60 -10.37 2.43 0.73
C ASN A 60 -9.04 3.13 1.06
N TYR A 61 -9.08 4.04 2.00
CA TYR A 61 -7.90 4.65 2.59
C TYR A 61 -7.76 4.15 4.02
N GLU A 62 -6.66 3.50 4.32
CA GLU A 62 -6.46 2.83 5.59
C GLU A 62 -5.39 3.54 6.42
N PHE A 63 -5.70 3.75 7.70
CA PHE A 63 -4.75 4.14 8.72
C PHE A 63 -4.62 2.96 9.69
N ILE A 64 -3.41 2.50 9.89
CA ILE A 64 -3.15 1.35 10.73
C ILE A 64 -2.21 1.78 11.85
N ARG A 65 -2.63 1.55 13.09
CA ARG A 65 -1.77 1.68 14.26
C ARG A 65 -1.34 0.30 14.74
N MET A 66 -0.06 0.14 14.95
CA MET A 66 0.58 -1.07 15.44
C MET A 66 1.36 -0.75 16.71
N PRO A 67 0.69 -0.70 17.89
CA PRO A 67 1.30 -0.23 19.13
C PRO A 67 2.34 -1.18 19.69
N ASP A 68 2.27 -2.46 19.31
CA ASP A 68 3.19 -3.48 19.79
C ASP A 68 3.51 -4.47 18.69
N SER A 69 4.78 -4.65 18.43
CA SER A 69 5.26 -5.63 17.45
C SER A 69 6.63 -6.19 17.83
N THR A 70 6.87 -7.42 17.39
CA THR A 70 8.22 -7.99 17.50
C THR A 70 9.08 -7.46 16.35
N GLY A 71 10.02 -6.58 16.66
CA GLY A 71 11.03 -6.09 15.69
C GLY A 71 10.79 -4.71 15.10
N PHE A 72 9.54 -4.19 15.10
CA PHE A 72 9.22 -2.85 14.56
C PHE A 72 8.85 -1.84 15.65
N GLY A 73 8.54 -2.30 16.88
CA GLY A 73 8.10 -1.43 17.96
C GLY A 73 6.67 -0.90 17.76
N ASP A 74 6.41 0.32 18.23
CA ASP A 74 5.15 1.06 18.05
C ASP A 74 5.28 1.95 16.81
N TYR A 75 4.41 1.73 15.81
CA TYR A 75 4.41 2.54 14.60
C TYR A 75 3.03 2.60 13.93
N THR A 76 2.88 3.50 12.97
CA THR A 76 1.65 3.69 12.17
C THR A 76 1.99 3.67 10.68
N GLU A 77 1.01 3.23 9.88
CA GLU A 77 1.02 3.28 8.42
C GLU A 77 -0.19 4.03 7.89
#